data_3bf89c296c9d3e0aa2c919ebac1e4472
#
_entry.id   3bf89c296c9d3e0aa2c919ebac1e4472
#
_cell.length_a   1.000
_cell.length_b   1.000
_cell.length_c   1.000
_cell.angle_alpha   90.00
_cell.angle_beta   90.00
_cell.angle_gamma   90.00
#
_symmetry.space_group_name_H-M   'P 1'
#
loop_
_entity.id
_entity.type
_entity.pdbx_description
1 polymer ?
#
loop_
_entity_poly.entity_id
_entity_poly.type
_entity_poly.pdbx_seq_one_letter_code
_entity_poly.pdbx_strand_id
1 'polypeptide(L)'
;MRYNAGDETLTDEDYHYLYYGYAYQESYKPLDSNPDLDKLLLMASGLDPDKPAVETLEAMLYTGEDALARDPFSPKILNLMAYAHGALGNKLQEKMYYNRMQGVIRAIRESGDALTQKTPRHILMFDHALDVMATEGLSYDKSRIISRTVEFIPLTVPYTVEGKKRKGLYYDFGRIYWNKPEGYTYKRDRTWQFNNLKPRTYK
;
A
#
# COMPACT_ATOMS: atom_id res chain seq x y z
N MET A 1 14.77 -15.32 -5.32
CA MET A 1 13.33 -15.65 -5.35
C MET A 1 12.77 -15.34 -6.72
N ARG A 2 11.81 -16.15 -7.23
CA ARG A 2 11.13 -15.94 -8.52
C ARG A 2 10.55 -14.51 -8.65
N TYR A 3 9.94 -14.01 -7.59
CA TYR A 3 9.40 -12.65 -7.53
C TYR A 3 10.45 -11.56 -7.83
N ASN A 4 11.63 -11.61 -7.17
CA ASN A 4 12.70 -10.62 -7.39
C ASN A 4 13.35 -10.75 -8.78
N ALA A 5 13.34 -11.96 -9.36
CA ALA A 5 13.82 -12.21 -10.71
C ALA A 5 12.84 -11.77 -11.81
N GLY A 6 11.66 -11.26 -11.44
CA GLY A 6 10.64 -10.84 -12.41
C GLY A 6 10.01 -11.98 -13.21
N ASP A 7 9.89 -13.17 -12.60
CA ASP A 7 9.32 -14.35 -13.25
C ASP A 7 7.87 -14.08 -13.67
N GLU A 8 7.65 -13.97 -14.98
CA GLU A 8 6.33 -13.69 -15.57
C GLU A 8 5.34 -14.86 -15.44
N THR A 9 5.79 -16.04 -14.98
CA THR A 9 4.94 -17.21 -14.79
C THR A 9 4.28 -17.25 -13.40
N LEU A 10 4.50 -16.24 -12.54
CA LEU A 10 3.83 -16.13 -11.25
C LEU A 10 2.33 -15.95 -11.46
N THR A 11 1.56 -16.83 -10.83
CA THR A 11 0.10 -16.82 -10.83
C THR A 11 -0.45 -15.85 -9.78
N ASP A 12 -1.75 -15.55 -9.81
CA ASP A 12 -2.41 -14.76 -8.77
C ASP A 12 -2.35 -15.47 -7.41
N GLU A 13 -2.41 -16.80 -7.38
CA GLU A 13 -2.20 -17.59 -6.17
C GLU A 13 -0.78 -17.46 -5.62
N ASP A 14 0.25 -17.46 -6.48
CA ASP A 14 1.63 -17.17 -6.07
C ASP A 14 1.74 -15.78 -5.43
N TYR A 15 1.14 -14.76 -6.04
CA TYR A 15 1.13 -13.39 -5.48
C TYR A 15 0.39 -13.32 -4.15
N HIS A 16 -0.71 -14.05 -3.98
CA HIS A 16 -1.42 -14.14 -2.71
C HIS A 16 -0.51 -14.69 -1.61
N TYR A 17 0.17 -15.82 -1.86
CA TYR A 17 1.09 -16.41 -0.88
C TYR A 17 2.33 -15.55 -0.62
N LEU A 18 2.89 -14.91 -1.65
CA LEU A 18 4.03 -14.02 -1.50
C LEU A 18 3.67 -12.79 -0.64
N TYR A 19 2.57 -12.14 -0.95
CA TYR A 19 2.13 -10.94 -0.24
C TYR A 19 1.78 -11.27 1.20
N TYR A 20 0.84 -12.16 1.46
CA TYR A 20 0.41 -12.45 2.83
C TYR A 20 1.44 -13.27 3.61
N GLY A 21 2.25 -14.08 2.96
CA GLY A 21 3.36 -14.82 3.56
C GLY A 21 4.48 -13.90 4.08
N TYR A 22 4.62 -12.69 3.52
CA TYR A 22 5.59 -11.71 4.00
C TYR A 22 5.35 -11.31 5.46
N ALA A 23 4.10 -11.32 5.93
CA ALA A 23 3.77 -11.00 7.32
C ALA A 23 4.41 -11.95 8.36
N TYR A 24 4.91 -13.12 7.93
CA TYR A 24 5.59 -14.11 8.77
C TYR A 24 7.13 -14.00 8.71
N GLN A 25 7.68 -13.06 7.93
CA GLN A 25 9.12 -12.87 7.81
C GLN A 25 9.64 -11.93 8.90
N GLU A 26 10.87 -12.16 9.36
CA GLU A 26 11.53 -11.27 10.32
C GLU A 26 11.77 -9.85 9.78
N SER A 27 11.87 -9.74 8.45
CA SER A 27 11.99 -8.46 7.74
C SER A 27 10.70 -7.65 7.69
N TYR A 28 9.54 -8.25 8.01
CA TYR A 28 8.27 -7.55 8.06
C TYR A 28 8.17 -6.64 9.28
N LYS A 29 8.38 -5.34 9.07
CA LYS A 29 8.39 -4.29 10.10
C LYS A 29 7.47 -3.13 9.71
N PRO A 30 6.16 -3.35 9.65
CA PRO A 30 5.20 -2.39 9.08
C PRO A 30 5.02 -1.11 9.90
N LEU A 31 5.58 -1.05 11.10
CA LEU A 31 5.51 0.11 12.00
C LEU A 31 6.79 0.96 11.95
N ASP A 32 7.83 0.47 11.26
CA ASP A 32 9.06 1.22 11.05
C ASP A 32 8.85 2.25 9.92
N SER A 33 9.58 3.37 10.01
CA SER A 33 9.61 4.37 8.94
C SER A 33 10.41 3.86 7.74
N ASN A 34 10.03 4.31 6.54
CA ASN A 34 10.78 4.07 5.31
C ASN A 34 11.30 5.42 4.77
N PRO A 35 12.45 5.92 5.28
CA PRO A 35 12.99 7.22 4.87
C PRO A 35 13.40 7.25 3.39
N ASP A 36 13.68 6.09 2.79
CA ASP A 36 14.04 6.00 1.38
C ASP A 36 12.81 6.17 0.49
N LEU A 37 11.63 5.73 0.95
CA LEU A 37 10.36 6.09 0.30
C LEU A 37 10.10 7.59 0.33
N ASP A 38 10.36 8.26 1.46
CA ASP A 38 10.18 9.72 1.56
C ASP A 38 11.09 10.47 0.58
N LYS A 39 12.36 10.04 0.46
CA LYS A 39 13.30 10.60 -0.52
C LYS A 39 12.84 10.34 -1.96
N LEU A 40 12.40 9.11 -2.25
CA LEU A 40 11.90 8.72 -3.57
C LEU A 40 10.70 9.57 -3.99
N LEU A 41 9.77 9.81 -3.07
CA LEU A 41 8.59 10.66 -3.32
C LEU A 41 8.99 12.12 -3.56
N LEU A 42 9.97 12.64 -2.80
CA LEU A 42 10.47 13.99 -3.00
C LEU A 42 11.10 14.14 -4.40
N MET A 43 11.93 13.19 -4.83
CA MET A 43 12.51 13.19 -6.18
C MET A 43 11.43 13.13 -7.25
N ALA A 44 10.44 12.23 -7.09
CA ALA A 44 9.34 12.08 -8.05
C ALA A 44 8.49 13.36 -8.15
N SER A 45 8.25 14.05 -7.04
CA SER A 45 7.48 15.31 -7.03
C SER A 45 8.18 16.47 -7.71
N GLY A 46 9.50 16.43 -7.80
CA GLY A 46 10.32 17.46 -8.46
C GLY A 46 10.64 17.19 -9.94
N LEU A 47 10.18 16.05 -10.48
CA LEU A 47 10.41 15.72 -11.89
C LEU A 47 9.54 16.56 -12.83
N ASP A 48 10.15 16.99 -13.92
CA ASP A 48 9.41 17.46 -15.09
C ASP A 48 8.85 16.25 -15.84
N PRO A 49 7.53 16.06 -15.94
CA PRO A 49 6.94 14.89 -16.57
C PRO A 49 7.23 14.80 -18.08
N ASP A 50 7.44 15.94 -18.75
CA ASP A 50 7.71 15.97 -20.19
C ASP A 50 9.20 15.77 -20.52
N LYS A 51 10.09 16.13 -19.58
CA LYS A 51 11.54 16.01 -19.76
C LYS A 51 12.23 15.68 -18.43
N PRO A 52 12.05 14.45 -17.91
CA PRO A 52 12.69 14.07 -16.66
C PRO A 52 14.21 14.02 -16.81
N ALA A 53 14.93 14.56 -15.82
CA ALA A 53 16.39 14.53 -15.80
C ALA A 53 16.89 13.10 -15.57
N VAL A 54 17.83 12.64 -16.39
CA VAL A 54 18.39 11.28 -16.35
C VAL A 54 19.01 10.98 -14.99
N GLU A 55 19.78 11.92 -14.47
CA GLU A 55 20.45 11.80 -13.15
C GLU A 55 19.45 11.62 -12.02
N THR A 56 18.28 12.28 -12.11
CA THR A 56 17.20 12.11 -11.10
C THR A 56 16.56 10.74 -11.23
N LEU A 57 16.33 10.26 -12.46
CA LEU A 57 15.76 8.93 -12.69
C LEU A 57 16.69 7.82 -12.18
N GLU A 58 18.01 7.93 -12.41
CA GLU A 58 19.02 6.99 -11.90
C GLU A 58 19.06 7.02 -10.36
N ALA A 59 19.01 8.20 -9.75
CA ALA A 59 18.95 8.33 -8.29
C ALA A 59 17.65 7.72 -7.72
N MET A 60 16.52 7.86 -8.43
CA MET A 60 15.27 7.21 -8.05
C MET A 60 15.37 5.69 -8.09
N LEU A 61 16.04 5.10 -9.08
CA LEU A 61 16.22 3.64 -9.15
C LEU A 61 17.03 3.15 -7.94
N TYR A 62 18.16 3.80 -7.63
CA TYR A 62 18.99 3.43 -6.49
C TYR A 62 18.21 3.54 -5.16
N THR A 63 17.56 4.69 -4.92
CA THR A 63 16.78 4.91 -3.70
C THR A 63 15.55 3.99 -3.62
N GLY A 64 14.96 3.67 -4.77
CA GLY A 64 13.81 2.75 -4.86
C GLY A 64 14.15 1.32 -4.46
N GLU A 65 15.34 0.82 -4.79
CA GLU A 65 15.81 -0.50 -4.31
C GLU A 65 15.95 -0.53 -2.78
N ASP A 66 16.50 0.52 -2.17
CA ASP A 66 16.61 0.63 -0.71
C ASP A 66 15.21 0.73 -0.05
N ALA A 67 14.28 1.45 -0.69
CA ALA A 67 12.90 1.54 -0.22
C ALA A 67 12.16 0.18 -0.33
N LEU A 68 12.37 -0.58 -1.42
CA LEU A 68 11.82 -1.93 -1.61
C LEU A 68 12.42 -2.97 -0.65
N ALA A 69 13.66 -2.77 -0.18
CA ALA A 69 14.23 -3.64 0.85
C ALA A 69 13.43 -3.61 2.17
N ARG A 70 12.74 -2.50 2.45
CA ARG A 70 11.88 -2.33 3.63
C ARG A 70 10.43 -2.70 3.38
N ASP A 71 9.92 -2.43 2.16
CA ASP A 71 8.56 -2.76 1.74
C ASP A 71 8.58 -3.31 0.31
N PRO A 72 8.88 -4.62 0.15
CA PRO A 72 9.03 -5.24 -1.17
C PRO A 72 7.73 -5.32 -1.97
N PHE A 73 6.60 -5.06 -1.34
CA PHE A 73 5.27 -5.17 -1.93
C PHE A 73 4.53 -3.83 -2.01
N SER A 74 5.24 -2.70 -1.87
CA SER A 74 4.63 -1.37 -2.01
C SER A 74 4.21 -1.12 -3.46
N PRO A 75 2.92 -1.00 -3.77
CA PRO A 75 2.48 -0.67 -5.12
C PRO A 75 3.03 0.67 -5.60
N LYS A 76 3.14 1.63 -4.71
CA LYS A 76 3.67 2.97 -4.98
C LYS A 76 5.14 2.92 -5.41
N ILE A 77 6.00 2.23 -4.63
CA ILE A 77 7.43 2.12 -4.97
C ILE A 77 7.59 1.37 -6.29
N LEU A 78 6.89 0.24 -6.47
CA LEU A 78 6.93 -0.55 -7.71
C LEU A 78 6.51 0.29 -8.93
N ASN A 79 5.49 1.16 -8.78
CA ASN A 79 5.07 2.07 -9.86
C ASN A 79 6.14 3.10 -10.20
N LEU A 80 6.79 3.69 -9.19
CA LEU A 80 7.86 4.67 -9.41
C LEU A 80 9.09 4.03 -10.07
N MET A 81 9.42 2.78 -9.69
CA MET A 81 10.49 2.00 -10.34
C MET A 81 10.15 1.70 -11.80
N ALA A 82 8.91 1.28 -12.08
CA ALA A 82 8.45 1.07 -13.46
C ALA A 82 8.55 2.36 -14.28
N TYR A 83 8.09 3.48 -13.73
CA TYR A 83 8.19 4.78 -14.38
C TYR A 83 9.64 5.18 -14.69
N ALA A 84 10.54 5.11 -13.70
CA ALA A 84 11.93 5.50 -13.89
C ALA A 84 12.64 4.63 -14.95
N HIS A 85 12.45 3.31 -14.91
CA HIS A 85 12.98 2.41 -15.92
C HIS A 85 12.39 2.71 -17.32
N GLY A 86 11.09 2.96 -17.41
CA GLY A 86 10.42 3.29 -18.66
C GLY A 86 10.93 4.58 -19.29
N ALA A 87 11.12 5.64 -18.47
CA ALA A 87 11.66 6.92 -18.90
C ALA A 87 13.13 6.82 -19.35
N LEU A 88 13.91 5.91 -18.75
CA LEU A 88 15.29 5.60 -19.19
C LEU A 88 15.35 4.65 -20.40
N GLY A 89 14.22 4.19 -20.92
CA GLY A 89 14.16 3.25 -22.05
C GLY A 89 14.36 1.78 -21.71
N ASN A 90 14.46 1.42 -20.42
CA ASN A 90 14.66 0.06 -19.93
C ASN A 90 13.34 -0.74 -19.91
N LYS A 91 12.79 -1.04 -21.09
CA LYS A 91 11.44 -1.61 -21.23
C LYS A 91 11.22 -2.96 -20.53
N LEU A 92 12.26 -3.78 -20.45
CA LEU A 92 12.16 -5.07 -19.75
C LEU A 92 11.93 -4.87 -18.24
N GLN A 93 12.70 -3.98 -17.62
CA GLN A 93 12.58 -3.66 -16.21
C GLN A 93 11.27 -2.92 -15.90
N GLU A 94 10.89 -1.97 -16.75
CA GLU A 94 9.58 -1.29 -16.68
C GLU A 94 8.45 -2.32 -16.58
N LYS A 95 8.40 -3.28 -17.51
CA LYS A 95 7.39 -4.34 -17.54
C LYS A 95 7.45 -5.21 -16.28
N MET A 96 8.64 -5.57 -15.83
CA MET A 96 8.85 -6.39 -14.63
C MET A 96 8.26 -5.72 -13.39
N TYR A 97 8.62 -4.46 -13.12
CA TYR A 97 8.10 -3.73 -11.95
C TYR A 97 6.59 -3.48 -12.04
N TYR A 98 6.10 -3.16 -13.25
CA TYR A 98 4.67 -3.01 -13.49
C TYR A 98 3.89 -4.32 -13.22
N ASN A 99 4.37 -5.46 -13.68
CA ASN A 99 3.74 -6.76 -13.45
C ASN A 99 3.73 -7.11 -11.95
N ARG A 100 4.83 -6.85 -11.23
CA ARG A 100 4.92 -7.02 -9.78
C ARG A 100 3.87 -6.17 -9.06
N MET A 101 3.76 -4.89 -9.42
CA MET A 101 2.75 -3.98 -8.88
C MET A 101 1.34 -4.52 -9.10
N GLN A 102 1.02 -4.91 -10.34
CA GLN A 102 -0.30 -5.44 -10.68
C GLN A 102 -0.63 -6.73 -9.92
N GLY A 103 0.34 -7.63 -9.74
CA GLY A 103 0.16 -8.86 -8.96
C GLY A 103 -0.16 -8.58 -7.50
N VAL A 104 0.54 -7.64 -6.86
CA VAL A 104 0.26 -7.20 -5.48
C VAL A 104 -1.14 -6.58 -5.37
N ILE A 105 -1.51 -5.70 -6.30
CA ILE A 105 -2.83 -5.07 -6.31
C ILE A 105 -3.93 -6.13 -6.43
N ARG A 106 -3.77 -7.13 -7.31
CA ARG A 106 -4.73 -8.24 -7.44
C ARG A 106 -4.83 -9.04 -6.14
N ALA A 107 -3.71 -9.41 -5.52
CA ALA A 107 -3.71 -10.13 -4.24
C ALA A 107 -4.49 -9.39 -3.15
N ILE A 108 -4.35 -8.05 -3.08
CA ILE A 108 -5.12 -7.24 -2.12
C ILE A 108 -6.60 -7.21 -2.49
N ARG A 109 -6.93 -7.03 -3.77
CA ARG A 109 -8.33 -6.96 -4.25
C ARG A 109 -9.10 -8.26 -4.03
N GLU A 110 -8.46 -9.39 -4.25
CA GLU A 110 -9.07 -10.71 -4.11
C GLU A 110 -9.30 -11.11 -2.64
N SER A 111 -8.67 -10.43 -1.70
CA SER A 111 -8.87 -10.69 -0.27
C SER A 111 -10.24 -10.24 0.26
N GLY A 112 -10.97 -9.41 -0.48
CA GLY A 112 -12.30 -8.93 -0.13
C GLY A 112 -12.82 -7.89 -1.11
N ASP A 113 -14.12 -7.69 -1.15
CA ASP A 113 -14.77 -6.69 -2.02
C ASP A 113 -14.68 -5.25 -1.47
N ALA A 114 -14.24 -5.08 -0.24
CA ALA A 114 -14.16 -3.82 0.50
C ALA A 114 -15.50 -3.08 0.67
N LEU A 115 -16.62 -3.71 0.39
CA LEU A 115 -17.93 -3.06 0.41
C LEU A 115 -18.60 -3.08 1.78
N THR A 116 -18.15 -3.96 2.67
CA THR A 116 -18.64 -4.09 4.04
C THR A 116 -17.52 -4.31 5.03
N GLN A 117 -17.79 -4.03 6.31
CA GLN A 117 -16.87 -4.34 7.40
C GLN A 117 -16.56 -5.85 7.51
N LYS A 118 -17.42 -6.72 6.99
CA LYS A 118 -17.24 -8.18 7.03
C LYS A 118 -16.40 -8.71 5.88
N THR A 119 -16.26 -7.94 4.83
CA THR A 119 -15.52 -8.29 3.61
C THR A 119 -14.49 -7.23 3.24
N PRO A 120 -13.65 -6.78 4.23
CA PRO A 120 -12.63 -5.79 3.96
C PRO A 120 -11.53 -6.36 3.08
N ARG A 121 -10.81 -5.51 2.36
CA ARG A 121 -9.52 -5.88 1.76
C ARG A 121 -8.45 -5.90 2.84
N HIS A 122 -7.60 -6.92 2.84
CA HIS A 122 -6.53 -7.07 3.81
C HIS A 122 -5.24 -6.44 3.31
N ILE A 123 -4.59 -5.64 4.17
CA ILE A 123 -3.34 -4.93 3.85
C ILE A 123 -2.23 -5.27 4.84
N LEU A 124 -0.98 -5.17 4.38
CA LEU A 124 0.23 -5.36 5.19
C LEU A 124 0.88 -4.05 5.62
N MET A 125 0.66 -2.97 4.88
CA MET A 125 1.11 -1.62 5.22
C MET A 125 -0.09 -0.67 5.10
N PHE A 126 -0.14 0.40 5.90
CA PHE A 126 -1.26 1.35 5.86
C PHE A 126 -1.42 2.01 4.49
N ASP A 127 -0.29 2.35 3.86
CA ASP A 127 -0.30 3.03 2.56
C ASP A 127 -0.82 2.16 1.43
N HIS A 128 -0.75 0.83 1.54
CA HIS A 128 -1.24 -0.08 0.50
C HIS A 128 -2.74 0.10 0.19
N ALA A 129 -3.55 0.47 1.20
CA ALA A 129 -4.96 0.79 0.96
C ALA A 129 -5.11 1.97 0.00
N LEU A 130 -4.35 3.04 0.24
CA LEU A 130 -4.39 4.27 -0.56
C LEU A 130 -3.82 4.04 -1.96
N ASP A 131 -2.77 3.23 -2.06
CA ASP A 131 -2.15 2.86 -3.33
C ASP A 131 -3.13 2.08 -4.23
N VAL A 132 -3.86 1.10 -3.67
CA VAL A 132 -4.90 0.37 -4.40
C VAL A 132 -6.02 1.31 -4.84
N MET A 133 -6.48 2.20 -3.95
CA MET A 133 -7.52 3.18 -4.30
C MET A 133 -7.05 4.14 -5.41
N ALA A 134 -5.79 4.57 -5.39
CA ALA A 134 -5.22 5.41 -6.44
C ALA A 134 -5.25 4.71 -7.81
N THR A 135 -4.94 3.41 -7.87
CA THR A 135 -5.02 2.64 -9.13
C THR A 135 -6.45 2.44 -9.64
N GLU A 136 -7.44 2.59 -8.77
CA GLU A 136 -8.86 2.57 -9.11
C GLU A 136 -9.40 3.97 -9.48
N GLY A 137 -8.53 5.00 -9.47
CA GLY A 137 -8.92 6.38 -9.73
C GLY A 137 -9.82 6.99 -8.66
N LEU A 138 -9.77 6.42 -7.44
CA LEU A 138 -10.62 6.84 -6.32
C LEU A 138 -9.94 7.93 -5.50
N SER A 139 -10.63 9.04 -5.32
CA SER A 139 -10.23 10.10 -4.39
C SER A 139 -10.87 9.87 -3.03
N TYR A 140 -10.11 10.05 -1.97
CA TYR A 140 -10.52 9.68 -0.61
C TYR A 140 -10.38 10.85 0.36
N ASP A 141 -11.09 10.75 1.46
CA ASP A 141 -11.04 11.65 2.60
C ASP A 141 -10.43 10.94 3.82
N LYS A 142 -10.31 11.60 4.94
CA LYS A 142 -9.70 11.06 6.16
C LYS A 142 -10.37 9.76 6.61
N SER A 143 -9.57 8.71 6.77
CA SER A 143 -10.05 7.39 7.20
C SER A 143 -10.58 7.40 8.64
N ARG A 144 -11.44 6.42 8.96
CA ARG A 144 -12.02 6.19 10.29
C ARG A 144 -11.84 4.73 10.68
N ILE A 145 -11.24 4.47 11.83
CA ILE A 145 -11.23 3.13 12.41
C ILE A 145 -12.63 2.83 12.94
N ILE A 146 -13.21 1.73 12.48
CA ILE A 146 -14.56 1.31 12.86
C ILE A 146 -14.57 0.05 13.73
N SER A 147 -13.45 -0.69 13.77
CA SER A 147 -13.23 -1.81 14.70
C SER A 147 -11.75 -1.88 15.08
N ARG A 148 -11.33 -2.93 15.82
CA ARG A 148 -9.93 -3.08 16.26
C ARG A 148 -8.92 -3.07 15.10
N THR A 149 -9.28 -3.59 13.94
CA THR A 149 -8.37 -3.82 12.81
C THR A 149 -8.91 -3.33 11.48
N VAL A 150 -10.19 -2.88 11.43
CA VAL A 150 -10.82 -2.45 10.18
C VAL A 150 -11.02 -0.95 10.18
N GLU A 151 -10.54 -0.31 9.14
CA GLU A 151 -10.80 1.09 8.86
C GLU A 151 -11.77 1.25 7.68
N PHE A 152 -12.51 2.34 7.72
CA PHE A 152 -13.33 2.82 6.62
C PHE A 152 -12.69 4.05 6.03
N ILE A 153 -12.40 4.02 4.74
CA ILE A 153 -11.84 5.15 3.98
C ILE A 153 -12.95 5.76 3.16
N PRO A 154 -13.48 6.94 3.55
CA PRO A 154 -14.52 7.62 2.80
C PRO A 154 -14.00 8.06 1.44
N LEU A 155 -14.86 8.05 0.43
CA LEU A 155 -14.58 8.63 -0.88
C LEU A 155 -15.11 10.06 -0.95
N THR A 156 -14.33 10.95 -1.56
CA THR A 156 -14.78 12.32 -1.86
C THR A 156 -15.92 12.33 -2.88
N VAL A 157 -15.85 11.40 -3.84
CA VAL A 157 -16.91 11.18 -4.82
C VAL A 157 -17.41 9.75 -4.68
N PRO A 158 -18.67 9.53 -4.26
CA PRO A 158 -19.24 8.18 -4.20
C PRO A 158 -19.32 7.54 -5.58
N TYR A 159 -19.04 6.26 -5.67
CA TYR A 159 -19.16 5.49 -6.92
C TYR A 159 -20.25 4.42 -6.81
N THR A 160 -20.67 3.87 -7.94
CA THR A 160 -21.75 2.90 -7.99
C THR A 160 -21.21 1.52 -8.32
N VAL A 161 -21.53 0.52 -7.48
CA VAL A 161 -21.24 -0.89 -7.71
C VAL A 161 -22.56 -1.64 -7.64
N GLU A 162 -22.85 -2.43 -8.67
CA GLU A 162 -24.10 -3.23 -8.76
C GLU A 162 -25.37 -2.41 -8.48
N GLY A 163 -25.43 -1.18 -9.00
CA GLY A 163 -26.56 -0.28 -8.81
C GLY A 163 -26.64 0.36 -7.42
N LYS A 164 -25.72 0.07 -6.51
CA LYS A 164 -25.67 0.63 -5.15
C LYS A 164 -24.58 1.69 -5.04
N LYS A 165 -24.97 2.86 -4.52
CA LYS A 165 -24.03 3.96 -4.25
C LYS A 165 -23.14 3.63 -3.05
N ARG A 166 -21.82 3.70 -3.24
CA ARG A 166 -20.80 3.43 -2.23
C ARG A 166 -20.11 4.71 -1.82
N LYS A 167 -20.03 4.93 -0.51
CA LYS A 167 -19.46 6.15 0.09
C LYS A 167 -18.03 5.99 0.55
N GLY A 168 -17.47 4.79 0.52
CA GLY A 168 -16.12 4.46 0.97
C GLY A 168 -15.85 2.97 0.90
N LEU A 169 -14.61 2.60 1.26
CA LEU A 169 -14.11 1.24 1.22
C LEU A 169 -13.59 0.82 2.61
N TYR A 170 -13.62 -0.48 2.87
CA TYR A 170 -13.18 -1.09 4.12
C TYR A 170 -11.86 -1.84 3.91
N TYR A 171 -10.88 -1.58 4.81
CA TYR A 171 -9.58 -2.25 4.81
C TYR A 171 -9.27 -2.81 6.19
N ASP A 172 -8.75 -4.05 6.24
CA ASP A 172 -8.27 -4.70 7.46
C ASP A 172 -6.73 -4.60 7.53
N PHE A 173 -6.26 -3.94 8.58
CA PHE A 173 -4.84 -3.75 8.88
C PHE A 173 -4.37 -4.60 10.07
N GLY A 174 -5.09 -5.65 10.44
CA GLY A 174 -4.80 -6.46 11.63
C GLY A 174 -3.40 -7.05 11.67
N ARG A 175 -2.88 -7.44 10.50
CA ARG A 175 -1.52 -8.01 10.38
C ARG A 175 -0.41 -7.01 10.71
N ILE A 176 -0.64 -5.72 10.55
CA ILE A 176 0.32 -4.65 10.88
C ILE A 176 0.74 -4.70 12.36
N TYR A 177 -0.14 -5.20 13.24
CA TYR A 177 0.12 -5.26 14.68
C TYR A 177 0.52 -6.64 15.20
N TRP A 178 0.75 -7.63 14.34
CA TRP A 178 1.15 -8.97 14.79
C TRP A 178 2.50 -8.97 15.49
N ASN A 179 3.47 -8.24 14.95
CA ASN A 179 4.85 -8.16 15.43
C ASN A 179 5.19 -6.76 15.94
N LYS A 180 4.26 -6.14 16.69
CA LYS A 180 4.54 -4.82 17.27
C LYS A 180 5.69 -4.90 18.28
N PRO A 181 6.63 -3.93 18.27
CA PRO A 181 7.72 -3.88 19.24
C PRO A 181 7.20 -3.85 20.66
N GLU A 182 7.99 -4.41 21.60
CA GLU A 182 7.69 -4.31 23.02
C GLU A 182 7.61 -2.85 23.46
N GLY A 183 6.61 -2.50 24.25
CA GLY A 183 6.36 -1.11 24.67
C GLY A 183 5.74 -0.21 23.61
N TYR A 184 5.41 -0.75 22.40
CA TYR A 184 4.73 0.03 21.37
C TYR A 184 3.40 0.58 21.88
N THR A 185 3.28 1.89 21.88
CA THR A 185 2.02 2.59 22.16
C THR A 185 1.43 3.07 20.84
N TYR A 186 0.14 2.81 20.64
CA TYR A 186 -0.54 3.30 19.46
C TYR A 186 -0.42 4.84 19.40
N LYS A 187 0.27 5.36 18.38
CA LYS A 187 0.40 6.80 18.18
C LYS A 187 -0.92 7.48 17.78
N ARG A 188 -1.96 6.70 17.52
CA ARG A 188 -3.28 7.20 17.19
C ARG A 188 -4.01 7.56 18.47
N ASP A 189 -4.49 8.80 18.53
CA ASP A 189 -5.29 9.28 19.65
C ASP A 189 -6.52 8.38 19.83
N ARG A 190 -6.69 7.83 21.03
CA ARG A 190 -7.82 6.96 21.38
C ARG A 190 -9.17 7.64 21.20
N THR A 191 -9.23 8.96 21.22
CA THR A 191 -10.47 9.73 21.13
C THR A 191 -11.25 9.49 19.84
N TRP A 192 -10.59 9.18 18.73
CA TRP A 192 -11.30 8.92 17.50
C TRP A 192 -11.59 7.44 17.21
N GLN A 193 -11.01 6.51 17.98
CA GLN A 193 -11.42 5.11 17.99
C GLN A 193 -12.86 4.95 18.50
N PHE A 194 -13.35 5.91 19.24
CA PHE A 194 -14.68 5.93 19.85
C PHE A 194 -15.61 7.00 19.27
N ASN A 195 -15.39 7.45 18.03
CA ASN A 195 -16.21 8.48 17.40
C ASN A 195 -16.34 9.75 18.27
N ASN A 196 -15.24 10.21 18.87
CA ASN A 196 -15.19 11.33 19.82
C ASN A 196 -15.98 11.12 21.14
N LEU A 197 -16.42 9.92 21.43
CA LEU A 197 -17.00 9.61 22.74
C LEU A 197 -15.88 9.63 23.78
N LYS A 198 -16.04 10.43 24.83
CA LYS A 198 -15.12 10.42 25.97
C LYS A 198 -15.13 9.02 26.60
N PRO A 199 -13.95 8.47 26.98
CA PRO A 199 -13.89 7.20 27.70
C PRO A 199 -14.79 7.27 28.93
N ARG A 200 -15.68 6.30 29.09
CA ARG A 200 -16.41 6.18 30.35
C ARG A 200 -15.43 5.77 31.44
N THR A 201 -15.22 6.65 32.42
CA THR A 201 -14.53 6.30 33.63
C THR A 201 -15.49 5.48 34.47
N TYR A 202 -15.23 4.19 34.61
CA TYR A 202 -15.90 3.37 35.62
C TYR A 202 -15.23 3.68 36.97
N LYS A 203 -16.02 4.16 37.91
CA LYS A 203 -15.61 4.26 39.30
C LYS A 203 -15.72 2.89 39.95
#